data_4637c6118937667b4be1140837ec988e
#
_entry.id   4637c6118937667b4be1140837ec988e
#
_cell.length_a   1.000
_cell.length_b   1.000
_cell.length_c   1.000
_cell.angle_alpha   90.00
_cell.angle_beta   90.00
_cell.angle_gamma   90.00
#
_symmetry.space_group_name_H-M   'P 1'
#
loop_
_entity.id
_entity.type
_entity.pdbx_description
1 polymer ?
#
loop_
_entity_poly.entity_id
_entity_poly.type
_entity_poly.pdbx_seq_one_letter_code
_entity_poly.pdbx_strand_id
1 'polypeptide(L)'
;MENTNIITNGVPTENGSAPQEKAPKEKNQFASRAKKRLIFYILVLLFPLVNFSMFYVYVNLDMFKLAFTHYELDPTGVGYIVTFVGFDNFAFVFDFLSDRIFMVLQSMSFYFYSLACMPIAVIFSYYIYKGYPGALFFRVVLYLPSIFSGVVMVLLYKLIFAWVFEMELALGHILFYNVWASFGMNIVMYCGAMCGINVSIPESAQLDGASAIQEFWYITIPMIFPTIRTFIVMGIVNLFVNSANLFTFYDMYSPIKPLGYWMTVEKLSSDLISRGSPELDFNHMTYPQLSALGVIITLLTLPISLIVRRVLEKYGPSED
;
A
#
# COMPACT_ATOMS: atom_id res chain seq x y z
N MET A 1 5.81 83.40 -49.56
CA MET A 1 4.42 83.45 -50.02
C MET A 1 3.68 82.41 -49.16
N GLU A 2 3.08 82.93 -48.33
CA GLU A 2 1.70 83.27 -47.92
C GLU A 2 1.17 82.25 -46.94
N ASN A 3 0.94 82.64 -45.86
CA ASN A 3 -0.13 83.26 -45.04
C ASN A 3 -0.72 82.19 -44.07
N THR A 4 -0.41 82.36 -42.80
CA THR A 4 -1.25 83.00 -41.75
C THR A 4 -2.71 82.51 -41.76
N ASN A 5 -3.14 81.80 -40.69
CA ASN A 5 -4.23 82.35 -39.88
C ASN A 5 -4.34 81.64 -38.52
N ILE A 6 -4.10 82.39 -37.51
CA ILE A 6 -4.43 82.18 -36.11
C ILE A 6 -5.94 82.40 -35.94
N ILE A 7 -6.68 81.48 -35.37
CA ILE A 7 -7.97 81.75 -34.74
C ILE A 7 -7.98 81.15 -33.35
N THR A 8 -7.81 81.98 -32.37
CA THR A 8 -8.20 81.84 -30.98
C THR A 8 -9.71 81.75 -30.88
N ASN A 9 -10.27 80.73 -30.22
CA ASN A 9 -11.55 80.92 -29.49
C ASN A 9 -11.80 79.86 -28.48
N GLY A 10 -11.99 80.25 -27.24
CA GLY A 10 -13.10 79.86 -26.39
C GLY A 10 -12.90 78.57 -25.59
N VAL A 11 -12.41 78.63 -24.40
CA VAL A 11 -12.63 77.75 -23.32
C VAL A 11 -14.10 77.86 -22.86
N PRO A 12 -14.88 76.80 -22.80
CA PRO A 12 -15.94 76.65 -21.82
C PRO A 12 -15.52 75.65 -20.72
N THR A 13 -15.37 76.22 -19.55
CA THR A 13 -15.41 75.44 -18.29
C THR A 13 -16.78 74.81 -18.14
N GLU A 14 -16.84 73.49 -18.31
CA GLU A 14 -18.02 72.70 -17.91
C GLU A 14 -17.59 71.76 -16.83
N ASN A 15 -18.01 72.07 -15.60
CA ASN A 15 -18.06 71.16 -14.45
C ASN A 15 -19.01 70.05 -14.78
N GLY A 16 -18.50 68.92 -15.27
CA GLY A 16 -19.20 67.66 -15.41
C GLY A 16 -18.59 66.64 -14.45
N SER A 17 -19.19 66.51 -13.30
CA SER A 17 -18.94 65.40 -12.38
C SER A 17 -19.09 64.08 -13.12
N ALA A 18 -17.99 63.41 -13.42
CA ALA A 18 -18.00 62.06 -13.97
C ALA A 18 -18.70 61.10 -12.98
N PRO A 19 -19.61 60.25 -13.44
CA PRO A 19 -20.24 59.28 -12.58
C PRO A 19 -19.19 58.27 -12.10
N GLN A 20 -18.98 58.17 -10.79
CA GLN A 20 -18.18 57.12 -10.18
C GLN A 20 -18.81 55.79 -10.57
N GLU A 21 -18.20 55.08 -11.48
CA GLU A 21 -18.55 53.76 -11.90
C GLU A 21 -18.34 52.77 -10.73
N LYS A 22 -19.44 52.26 -10.28
CA LYS A 22 -19.53 51.32 -9.16
C LYS A 22 -18.77 50.02 -9.48
N ALA A 23 -17.53 49.93 -9.04
CA ALA A 23 -16.82 48.64 -8.95
C ALA A 23 -17.22 47.87 -7.67
N PRO A 24 -18.28 47.09 -7.66
CA PRO A 24 -18.42 46.00 -6.71
C PRO A 24 -19.10 44.71 -7.22
N LYS A 25 -19.33 44.49 -8.49
CA LYS A 25 -19.96 43.23 -8.94
C LYS A 25 -19.01 42.09 -9.15
N GLU A 26 -17.74 42.32 -9.46
CA GLU A 26 -16.77 41.23 -9.68
C GLU A 26 -16.35 40.52 -8.39
N LYS A 27 -16.07 41.24 -7.29
CA LYS A 27 -15.72 40.60 -5.98
C LYS A 27 -16.79 39.62 -5.49
N ASN A 28 -18.09 39.95 -5.65
CA ASN A 28 -19.17 39.09 -5.23
C ASN A 28 -19.34 37.88 -6.14
N GLN A 29 -19.02 37.98 -7.44
CA GLN A 29 -19.05 36.80 -8.34
C GLN A 29 -17.90 35.83 -8.08
N PHE A 30 -16.70 36.34 -7.81
CA PHE A 30 -15.55 35.49 -7.40
C PHE A 30 -15.81 34.79 -6.07
N ALA A 31 -16.32 35.50 -5.07
CA ALA A 31 -16.72 34.89 -3.78
C ALA A 31 -17.82 33.84 -3.94
N SER A 32 -18.81 34.06 -4.79
CA SER A 32 -19.87 33.10 -5.08
C SER A 32 -19.36 31.85 -5.81
N ARG A 33 -18.44 32.03 -6.78
CA ARG A 33 -17.81 30.90 -7.49
C ARG A 33 -16.89 30.11 -6.56
N ALA A 34 -16.12 30.77 -5.70
CA ALA A 34 -15.28 30.11 -4.70
C ALA A 34 -16.13 29.31 -3.70
N LYS A 35 -17.25 29.87 -3.23
CA LYS A 35 -18.20 29.18 -2.33
C LYS A 35 -18.84 27.95 -3.00
N LYS A 36 -19.25 28.05 -4.26
CA LYS A 36 -19.80 26.91 -5.02
C LYS A 36 -18.75 25.81 -5.22
N ARG A 37 -17.50 26.15 -5.53
CA ARG A 37 -16.37 25.20 -5.61
C ARG A 37 -16.12 24.54 -4.26
N LEU A 38 -16.10 25.30 -3.17
CA LEU A 38 -15.92 24.79 -1.82
C LEU A 38 -17.03 23.78 -1.46
N ILE A 39 -18.30 24.13 -1.72
CA ILE A 39 -19.46 23.24 -1.50
C ILE A 39 -19.30 21.96 -2.33
N PHE A 40 -18.91 22.09 -3.60
CA PHE A 40 -18.65 20.94 -4.46
C PHE A 40 -17.55 20.02 -3.89
N TYR A 41 -16.41 20.60 -3.47
CA TYR A 41 -15.33 19.82 -2.85
C TYR A 41 -15.76 19.17 -1.53
N ILE A 42 -16.52 19.86 -0.69
CA ILE A 42 -17.07 19.28 0.55
C ILE A 42 -18.01 18.12 0.22
N LEU A 43 -18.91 18.25 -0.74
CA LEU A 43 -19.82 17.18 -1.13
C LEU A 43 -19.09 15.96 -1.70
N VAL A 44 -18.08 16.18 -2.54
CA VAL A 44 -17.27 15.08 -3.10
C VAL A 44 -16.44 14.38 -2.03
N LEU A 45 -15.89 15.14 -1.08
CA LEU A 45 -15.06 14.59 0.01
C LEU A 45 -15.90 14.00 1.15
N LEU A 46 -17.16 14.42 1.31
CA LEU A 46 -18.02 13.96 2.40
C LEU A 46 -18.20 12.44 2.38
N PHE A 47 -18.49 11.88 1.19
CA PHE A 47 -18.68 10.43 1.07
C PHE A 47 -17.44 9.61 1.47
N PRO A 48 -16.22 9.86 0.93
CA PRO A 48 -15.03 9.15 1.37
C PRO A 48 -14.70 9.40 2.85
N LEU A 49 -14.92 10.61 3.39
CA LEU A 49 -14.66 10.92 4.79
C LEU A 49 -15.61 10.16 5.73
N VAL A 50 -16.90 10.10 5.41
CA VAL A 50 -17.87 9.33 6.19
C VAL A 50 -17.54 7.84 6.13
N ASN A 51 -17.24 7.33 4.92
CA ASN A 51 -16.85 5.93 4.73
C ASN A 51 -15.58 5.59 5.54
N PHE A 52 -14.55 6.42 5.44
CA PHE A 52 -13.32 6.26 6.23
C PHE A 52 -13.59 6.31 7.74
N SER A 53 -14.41 7.24 8.20
CA SER A 53 -14.72 7.35 9.63
C SER A 53 -15.49 6.14 10.16
N MET A 54 -16.46 5.62 9.39
CA MET A 54 -17.27 4.47 9.81
C MET A 54 -16.50 3.15 9.72
N PHE A 55 -15.85 2.88 8.59
CA PHE A 55 -15.26 1.57 8.32
C PHE A 55 -13.78 1.46 8.73
N TYR A 56 -13.09 2.57 8.92
CA TYR A 56 -11.71 2.55 9.35
C TYR A 56 -11.55 3.04 10.79
N VAL A 57 -11.96 4.26 11.10
CA VAL A 57 -11.74 4.83 12.45
C VAL A 57 -12.53 4.09 13.51
N TYR A 58 -13.83 3.90 13.30
CA TYR A 58 -14.70 3.21 14.25
C TYR A 58 -14.25 1.75 14.50
N VAL A 59 -13.97 1.00 13.43
CA VAL A 59 -13.56 -0.41 13.54
C VAL A 59 -12.21 -0.55 14.25
N ASN A 60 -11.25 0.34 13.97
CA ASN A 60 -9.95 0.30 14.67
C ASN A 60 -10.08 0.69 16.15
N LEU A 61 -10.93 1.67 16.48
CA LEU A 61 -11.20 2.01 17.88
C LEU A 61 -11.88 0.86 18.63
N ASP A 62 -12.78 0.14 17.98
CA ASP A 62 -13.44 -1.03 18.57
C ASP A 62 -12.45 -2.18 18.78
N MET A 63 -11.55 -2.42 17.82
CA MET A 63 -10.45 -3.37 17.97
C MET A 63 -9.54 -3.02 19.16
N PHE A 64 -9.24 -1.72 19.37
CA PHE A 64 -8.49 -1.28 20.54
C PHE A 64 -9.22 -1.59 21.85
N LYS A 65 -10.52 -1.33 21.95
CA LYS A 65 -11.32 -1.69 23.14
C LYS A 65 -11.31 -3.19 23.37
N LEU A 66 -11.51 -3.96 22.30
CA LEU A 66 -11.53 -5.41 22.35
C LEU A 66 -10.24 -6.00 22.92
N ALA A 67 -9.08 -5.44 22.59
CA ALA A 67 -7.79 -5.88 23.11
C ALA A 67 -7.67 -5.85 24.66
N PHE A 68 -8.48 -5.02 25.33
CA PHE A 68 -8.50 -4.88 26.78
C PHE A 68 -9.65 -5.62 27.45
N THR A 69 -10.44 -6.40 26.70
CA THR A 69 -11.62 -7.11 27.21
C THR A 69 -11.43 -8.61 27.15
N HIS A 70 -12.26 -9.33 27.91
CA HIS A 70 -12.40 -10.78 27.82
C HIS A 70 -13.87 -11.12 27.61
N TYR A 71 -14.15 -12.16 26.81
CA TYR A 71 -15.48 -12.65 26.54
C TYR A 71 -15.69 -13.99 27.22
N GLU A 72 -16.62 -14.06 28.12
CA GLU A 72 -17.09 -15.29 28.75
C GLU A 72 -18.51 -15.58 28.25
N LEU A 73 -18.80 -16.86 28.01
CA LEU A 73 -20.18 -17.28 27.71
C LEU A 73 -21.07 -17.02 28.94
N ASP A 74 -22.21 -16.35 28.73
CA ASP A 74 -23.20 -16.17 29.78
C ASP A 74 -23.66 -17.56 30.29
N PRO A 75 -23.70 -17.81 31.60
CA PRO A 75 -24.23 -19.06 32.17
C PRO A 75 -25.65 -19.42 31.72
N THR A 76 -26.41 -18.45 31.23
CA THR A 76 -27.75 -18.64 30.65
C THR A 76 -27.72 -19.16 29.21
N GLY A 77 -26.53 -19.25 28.57
CA GLY A 77 -26.33 -19.69 27.19
C GLY A 77 -26.80 -18.72 26.11
N VAL A 78 -27.20 -17.51 26.45
CA VAL A 78 -27.70 -16.47 25.55
C VAL A 78 -26.83 -15.24 25.65
N GLY A 79 -25.66 -15.26 25.01
CA GLY A 79 -24.79 -14.08 24.90
C GLY A 79 -23.40 -14.24 25.54
N TYR A 80 -22.65 -13.14 25.55
CA TYR A 80 -21.30 -13.06 26.14
C TYR A 80 -21.26 -11.96 27.20
N ILE A 81 -20.65 -12.25 28.34
CA ILE A 81 -20.30 -11.27 29.36
C ILE A 81 -18.94 -10.68 28.94
N VAL A 82 -18.90 -9.36 28.81
CA VAL A 82 -17.67 -8.64 28.43
C VAL A 82 -17.09 -8.04 29.72
N THR A 83 -15.92 -8.52 30.10
CA THR A 83 -15.18 -8.04 31.28
C THR A 83 -13.93 -7.28 30.84
N PHE A 84 -13.58 -6.23 31.57
CA PHE A 84 -12.34 -5.51 31.33
C PHE A 84 -11.19 -6.20 32.08
N VAL A 85 -10.16 -6.64 31.33
CA VAL A 85 -9.02 -7.40 31.90
C VAL A 85 -7.69 -6.64 31.85
N GLY A 86 -7.72 -5.36 31.48
CA GLY A 86 -6.50 -4.56 31.38
C GLY A 86 -5.49 -5.12 30.37
N PHE A 87 -4.27 -5.41 30.82
CA PHE A 87 -3.17 -5.85 29.96
C PHE A 87 -2.97 -7.37 29.89
N ASP A 88 -3.87 -8.17 30.45
CA ASP A 88 -3.70 -9.64 30.50
C ASP A 88 -3.63 -10.29 29.11
N ASN A 89 -4.43 -9.79 28.17
CA ASN A 89 -4.35 -10.25 26.79
C ASN A 89 -2.97 -9.95 26.14
N PHE A 90 -2.36 -8.82 26.50
CA PHE A 90 -1.03 -8.46 25.99
C PHE A 90 0.06 -9.35 26.60
N ALA A 91 -0.01 -9.63 27.90
CA ALA A 91 0.88 -10.55 28.58
C ALA A 91 0.81 -11.96 27.95
N PHE A 92 -0.41 -12.47 27.75
CA PHE A 92 -0.64 -13.73 27.05
C PHE A 92 0.00 -13.75 25.64
N VAL A 93 -0.17 -12.67 24.85
CA VAL A 93 0.40 -12.59 23.52
C VAL A 93 1.93 -12.57 23.54
N PHE A 94 2.56 -11.91 24.52
CA PHE A 94 4.01 -11.92 24.68
C PHE A 94 4.55 -13.31 24.97
N ASP A 95 3.93 -14.03 25.90
CA ASP A 95 4.29 -15.42 26.23
C ASP A 95 4.11 -16.33 24.98
N PHE A 96 2.97 -16.19 24.32
CA PHE A 96 2.67 -16.91 23.08
C PHE A 96 3.71 -16.70 21.97
N LEU A 97 4.12 -15.44 21.73
CA LEU A 97 5.11 -15.11 20.71
C LEU A 97 6.52 -15.59 21.08
N SER A 98 6.84 -15.56 22.38
CA SER A 98 8.12 -16.06 22.89
C SER A 98 8.27 -17.56 22.62
N ASP A 99 7.23 -18.33 22.89
CA ASP A 99 7.21 -19.79 22.65
C ASP A 99 7.22 -20.13 21.15
N ARG A 100 6.74 -19.24 20.31
CA ARG A 100 6.56 -19.45 18.86
C ARG A 100 7.33 -18.46 17.99
N ILE A 101 8.52 -18.08 18.42
CA ILE A 101 9.41 -17.17 17.68
C ILE A 101 9.65 -17.60 16.23
N PHE A 102 9.53 -18.90 15.95
CA PHE A 102 9.69 -19.46 14.62
C PHE A 102 8.64 -18.92 13.61
N MET A 103 7.41 -18.61 14.05
CA MET A 103 6.37 -17.98 13.22
C MET A 103 6.78 -16.55 12.81
N VAL A 104 7.38 -15.83 13.73
CA VAL A 104 7.92 -14.48 13.48
C VAL A 104 9.07 -14.55 12.46
N LEU A 105 9.99 -15.48 12.64
CA LEU A 105 11.12 -15.68 11.71
C LEU A 105 10.65 -16.10 10.31
N GLN A 106 9.63 -16.96 10.21
CA GLN A 106 9.03 -17.31 8.93
C GLN A 106 8.39 -16.10 8.24
N SER A 107 7.67 -15.25 8.98
CA SER A 107 7.12 -14.00 8.43
C SER A 107 8.23 -13.09 7.90
N MET A 108 9.32 -12.94 8.66
CA MET A 108 10.48 -12.16 8.23
C MET A 108 11.15 -12.75 6.98
N SER A 109 11.20 -14.08 6.83
CA SER A 109 11.80 -14.73 5.67
C SER A 109 11.10 -14.36 4.36
N PHE A 110 9.76 -14.26 4.37
CA PHE A 110 9.00 -13.81 3.19
C PHE A 110 9.35 -12.38 2.79
N TYR A 111 9.47 -11.49 3.75
CA TYR A 111 9.84 -10.10 3.49
C TYR A 111 11.27 -9.97 2.94
N PHE A 112 12.25 -10.58 3.62
CA PHE A 112 13.65 -10.48 3.20
C PHE A 112 13.90 -11.15 1.85
N TYR A 113 13.23 -12.27 1.56
CA TYR A 113 13.31 -12.91 0.25
C TYR A 113 12.72 -12.01 -0.84
N SER A 114 11.57 -11.40 -0.59
CA SER A 114 10.96 -10.43 -1.53
C SER A 114 11.86 -9.22 -1.74
N LEU A 115 12.47 -8.69 -0.68
CA LEU A 115 13.41 -7.57 -0.75
C LEU A 115 14.65 -7.94 -1.55
N ALA A 116 15.21 -9.14 -1.36
CA ALA A 116 16.36 -9.63 -2.12
C ALA A 116 16.05 -9.83 -3.63
N CYS A 117 14.82 -10.16 -3.97
CA CYS A 117 14.38 -10.31 -5.35
C CYS A 117 13.94 -9.00 -6.03
N MET A 118 13.76 -7.91 -5.26
CA MET A 118 13.32 -6.61 -5.78
C MET A 118 14.28 -6.01 -6.84
N PRO A 119 15.62 -6.05 -6.71
CA PRO A 119 16.52 -5.56 -7.76
C PRO A 119 16.30 -6.27 -9.09
N ILE A 120 15.96 -7.56 -9.07
CA ILE A 120 15.65 -8.34 -10.27
C ILE A 120 14.39 -7.76 -10.95
N ALA A 121 13.34 -7.46 -10.17
CA ALA A 121 12.13 -6.83 -10.69
C ALA A 121 12.42 -5.46 -11.32
N VAL A 122 13.27 -4.65 -10.71
CA VAL A 122 13.67 -3.33 -11.24
C VAL A 122 14.44 -3.47 -12.54
N ILE A 123 15.38 -4.42 -12.65
CA ILE A 123 16.14 -4.71 -13.87
C ILE A 123 15.21 -5.16 -15.00
N PHE A 124 14.28 -6.09 -14.73
CA PHE A 124 13.29 -6.50 -15.74
C PHE A 124 12.37 -5.35 -16.15
N SER A 125 12.00 -4.48 -15.23
CA SER A 125 11.21 -3.28 -15.52
C SER A 125 11.95 -2.34 -16.47
N TYR A 126 13.23 -2.10 -16.23
CA TYR A 126 14.07 -1.29 -17.11
C TYR A 126 14.22 -1.92 -18.49
N TYR A 127 14.43 -3.25 -18.56
CA TYR A 127 14.50 -3.98 -19.83
C TYR A 127 13.22 -3.81 -20.66
N ILE A 128 12.06 -3.94 -19.99
CA ILE A 128 10.75 -3.78 -20.64
C ILE A 128 10.48 -2.31 -21.01
N TYR A 129 10.85 -1.36 -20.16
CA TYR A 129 10.71 0.08 -20.40
C TYR A 129 11.50 0.53 -21.63
N LYS A 130 12.72 0.07 -21.78
CA LYS A 130 13.58 0.38 -22.95
C LYS A 130 13.13 -0.32 -24.24
N GLY A 131 12.21 -1.27 -24.18
CA GLY A 131 11.72 -1.98 -25.36
C GLY A 131 12.76 -2.90 -26.01
N TYR A 132 13.70 -3.45 -25.24
CA TYR A 132 14.71 -4.36 -25.75
C TYR A 132 14.11 -5.62 -26.41
N PRO A 133 14.87 -6.35 -27.25
CA PRO A 133 14.39 -7.53 -27.95
C PRO A 133 13.73 -8.54 -26.98
N GLY A 134 12.51 -8.97 -27.25
CA GLY A 134 11.76 -9.89 -26.37
C GLY A 134 11.04 -9.21 -25.20
N ALA A 135 11.09 -7.88 -25.05
CA ALA A 135 10.39 -7.17 -23.99
C ALA A 135 8.89 -7.49 -23.93
N LEU A 136 8.24 -7.66 -25.09
CA LEU A 136 6.83 -8.04 -25.18
C LEU A 136 6.58 -9.44 -24.58
N PHE A 137 7.43 -10.41 -24.89
CA PHE A 137 7.34 -11.76 -24.33
C PHE A 137 7.49 -11.75 -22.82
N PHE A 138 8.52 -11.07 -22.28
CA PHE A 138 8.72 -10.94 -20.84
C PHE A 138 7.56 -10.21 -20.18
N ARG A 139 7.02 -9.16 -20.78
CA ARG A 139 5.83 -8.46 -20.28
C ARG A 139 4.65 -9.41 -20.12
N VAL A 140 4.35 -10.22 -21.13
CA VAL A 140 3.24 -11.17 -21.08
C VAL A 140 3.46 -12.23 -20.01
N VAL A 141 4.63 -12.88 -19.99
CA VAL A 141 4.95 -13.97 -19.05
C VAL A 141 4.96 -13.50 -17.59
N LEU A 142 5.55 -12.32 -17.33
CA LEU A 142 5.66 -11.80 -15.97
C LEU A 142 4.35 -11.16 -15.46
N TYR A 143 3.49 -10.67 -16.35
CA TYR A 143 2.18 -10.13 -15.96
C TYR A 143 1.11 -11.22 -15.83
N LEU A 144 1.31 -12.36 -16.47
CA LEU A 144 0.34 -13.46 -16.48
C LEU A 144 -0.17 -13.85 -15.08
N PRO A 145 0.70 -14.02 -14.05
CA PRO A 145 0.24 -14.35 -12.70
C PRO A 145 -0.67 -13.28 -12.08
N SER A 146 -0.47 -12.01 -12.39
CA SER A 146 -1.24 -10.90 -11.82
C SER A 146 -2.60 -10.68 -12.49
N ILE A 147 -2.84 -11.27 -13.66
CA ILE A 147 -4.11 -11.16 -14.40
C ILE A 147 -5.13 -12.18 -13.89
N PHE A 148 -4.66 -13.35 -13.48
CA PHE A 148 -5.53 -14.41 -12.99
C PHE A 148 -5.86 -14.23 -11.49
N SER A 149 -6.98 -14.80 -11.06
CA SER A 149 -7.31 -14.88 -9.64
C SER A 149 -6.20 -15.62 -8.88
N GLY A 150 -5.79 -15.08 -7.71
CA GLY A 150 -4.76 -15.68 -6.87
C GLY A 150 -5.04 -17.14 -6.52
N VAL A 151 -6.32 -17.51 -6.31
CA VAL A 151 -6.73 -18.90 -6.05
C VAL A 151 -6.43 -19.80 -7.25
N VAL A 152 -6.80 -19.37 -8.46
CA VAL A 152 -6.55 -20.12 -9.69
C VAL A 152 -5.05 -20.30 -9.92
N MET A 153 -4.26 -19.25 -9.67
CA MET A 153 -2.81 -19.33 -9.83
C MET A 153 -2.15 -20.27 -8.83
N VAL A 154 -2.59 -20.29 -7.58
CA VAL A 154 -2.11 -21.27 -6.59
C VAL A 154 -2.45 -22.70 -7.02
N LEU A 155 -3.68 -22.93 -7.48
CA LEU A 155 -4.09 -24.26 -7.94
C LEU A 155 -3.31 -24.73 -9.17
N LEU A 156 -3.07 -23.84 -10.16
CA LEU A 156 -2.23 -24.15 -11.32
C LEU A 156 -0.79 -24.44 -10.90
N TYR A 157 -0.23 -23.66 -9.99
CA TYR A 157 1.11 -23.86 -9.47
C TYR A 157 1.24 -25.22 -8.76
N LYS A 158 0.29 -25.57 -7.88
CA LYS A 158 0.23 -26.90 -7.22
C LYS A 158 0.15 -28.02 -8.25
N LEU A 159 -0.72 -27.91 -9.24
CA LEU A 159 -0.89 -28.90 -10.28
C LEU A 159 0.41 -29.14 -11.04
N ILE A 160 1.11 -28.08 -11.45
CA ILE A 160 2.34 -28.18 -12.22
C ILE A 160 3.45 -28.79 -11.35
N PHE A 161 3.69 -28.28 -10.15
CA PHE A 161 4.83 -28.71 -9.33
C PHE A 161 4.59 -30.04 -8.63
N ALA A 162 3.38 -30.31 -8.11
CA ALA A 162 3.09 -31.55 -7.43
C ALA A 162 2.78 -32.71 -8.39
N TRP A 163 2.07 -32.45 -9.51
CA TRP A 163 1.65 -33.49 -10.45
C TRP A 163 2.60 -33.70 -11.61
N VAL A 164 3.11 -32.61 -12.21
CA VAL A 164 3.97 -32.72 -13.41
C VAL A 164 5.41 -33.02 -13.01
N PHE A 165 5.90 -32.37 -11.94
CA PHE A 165 7.29 -32.50 -11.49
C PHE A 165 7.46 -33.43 -10.29
N GLU A 166 6.36 -33.94 -9.69
CA GLU A 166 6.37 -34.79 -8.50
C GLU A 166 7.19 -34.23 -7.33
N MET A 167 7.19 -32.89 -7.21
CA MET A 167 7.99 -32.18 -6.21
C MET A 167 7.13 -31.85 -4.98
N GLU A 168 7.70 -32.07 -3.79
CA GLU A 168 7.09 -31.56 -2.56
C GLU A 168 7.18 -30.04 -2.47
N LEU A 169 6.06 -29.42 -2.08
CA LEU A 169 5.99 -27.96 -1.93
C LEU A 169 6.65 -27.53 -0.61
N ALA A 170 7.96 -27.36 -0.63
CA ALA A 170 8.74 -26.85 0.49
C ALA A 170 8.66 -25.30 0.58
N LEU A 171 9.20 -24.73 1.67
CA LEU A 171 9.26 -23.27 1.89
C LEU A 171 9.81 -22.50 0.68
N GLY A 172 10.87 -23.03 0.02
CA GLY A 172 11.46 -22.38 -1.15
C GLY A 172 10.49 -22.21 -2.32
N HIS A 173 9.63 -23.21 -2.59
CA HIS A 173 8.62 -23.11 -3.64
C HIS A 173 7.56 -22.04 -3.32
N ILE A 174 7.16 -21.94 -2.05
CA ILE A 174 6.19 -20.93 -1.61
C ILE A 174 6.79 -19.52 -1.68
N LEU A 175 8.05 -19.34 -1.27
CA LEU A 175 8.77 -18.08 -1.42
C LEU A 175 8.86 -17.67 -2.88
N PHE A 176 9.29 -18.60 -3.75
CA PHE A 176 9.36 -18.35 -5.20
C PHE A 176 7.99 -17.98 -5.78
N TYR A 177 6.94 -18.74 -5.46
CA TYR A 177 5.59 -18.44 -5.92
C TYR A 177 5.15 -17.02 -5.54
N ASN A 178 5.33 -16.63 -4.29
CA ASN A 178 4.87 -15.32 -3.81
C ASN A 178 5.62 -14.17 -4.50
N VAL A 179 6.93 -14.31 -4.74
CA VAL A 179 7.69 -13.32 -5.49
C VAL A 179 7.23 -13.29 -6.95
N TRP A 180 7.14 -14.45 -7.60
CA TRP A 180 6.70 -14.53 -9.00
C TRP A 180 5.29 -13.97 -9.22
N ALA A 181 4.33 -14.30 -8.34
CA ALA A 181 2.97 -13.80 -8.41
C ALA A 181 2.87 -12.27 -8.24
N SER A 182 3.76 -11.67 -7.44
CA SER A 182 3.82 -10.22 -7.23
C SER A 182 4.62 -9.48 -8.30
N PHE A 183 5.44 -10.17 -9.09
CA PHE A 183 6.35 -9.57 -10.07
C PHE A 183 5.62 -8.70 -11.09
N GLY A 184 4.50 -9.17 -11.63
CA GLY A 184 3.72 -8.44 -12.62
C GLY A 184 3.32 -7.06 -12.15
N MET A 185 2.76 -6.97 -10.94
CA MET A 185 2.34 -5.69 -10.36
C MET A 185 3.54 -4.77 -10.06
N ASN A 186 4.63 -5.32 -9.53
CA ASN A 186 5.85 -4.56 -9.26
C ASN A 186 6.44 -3.98 -10.55
N ILE A 187 6.51 -4.78 -11.63
CA ILE A 187 7.02 -4.34 -12.93
C ILE A 187 6.16 -3.21 -13.51
N VAL A 188 4.81 -3.32 -13.43
CA VAL A 188 3.91 -2.25 -13.89
C VAL A 188 4.20 -0.94 -13.16
N MET A 189 4.37 -1.00 -11.84
CA MET A 189 4.62 0.19 -11.03
C MET A 189 5.99 0.81 -11.32
N TYR A 190 7.05 0.00 -11.45
CA TYR A 190 8.39 0.51 -11.79
C TYR A 190 8.44 1.04 -13.22
N CYS A 191 7.84 0.35 -14.19
CA CYS A 191 7.71 0.88 -15.55
C CYS A 191 6.94 2.20 -15.58
N GLY A 192 5.85 2.31 -14.81
CA GLY A 192 5.08 3.54 -14.68
C GLY A 192 5.93 4.70 -14.13
N ALA A 193 6.73 4.43 -13.10
CA ALA A 193 7.67 5.42 -12.56
C ALA A 193 8.75 5.83 -13.59
N MET A 194 9.30 4.85 -14.34
CA MET A 194 10.27 5.12 -15.41
C MET A 194 9.66 5.94 -16.54
N CYS A 195 8.40 5.69 -16.92
CA CYS A 195 7.70 6.49 -17.93
C CYS A 195 7.46 7.95 -17.49
N GLY A 196 7.52 8.24 -16.20
CA GLY A 196 7.45 9.61 -15.66
C GLY A 196 8.75 10.40 -15.81
N ILE A 197 9.86 9.75 -16.15
CA ILE A 197 11.17 10.42 -16.36
C ILE A 197 11.08 11.25 -17.65
N ASN A 198 11.54 12.51 -17.58
CA ASN A 198 11.59 13.36 -18.78
C ASN A 198 12.56 12.75 -19.80
N VAL A 199 12.06 12.47 -20.99
CA VAL A 199 12.79 11.80 -22.08
C VAL A 199 14.09 12.52 -22.45
N SER A 200 14.16 13.84 -22.30
CA SER A 200 15.37 14.62 -22.59
C SER A 200 16.57 14.23 -21.72
N ILE A 201 16.34 13.72 -20.49
CA ILE A 201 17.43 13.36 -19.56
C ILE A 201 18.21 12.14 -20.06
N PRO A 202 17.58 10.98 -20.32
CA PRO A 202 18.29 9.83 -20.88
C PRO A 202 18.82 10.07 -22.29
N GLU A 203 18.14 10.89 -23.14
CA GLU A 203 18.63 11.25 -24.46
C GLU A 203 19.92 12.06 -24.38
N SER A 204 20.00 13.07 -23.50
CA SER A 204 21.22 13.85 -23.29
C SER A 204 22.38 12.97 -22.82
N ALA A 205 22.12 12.08 -21.86
CA ALA A 205 23.13 11.14 -21.39
C ALA A 205 23.66 10.21 -22.49
N GLN A 206 22.79 9.77 -23.40
CA GLN A 206 23.20 8.96 -24.56
C GLN A 206 24.03 9.77 -25.55
N LEU A 207 23.73 11.06 -25.76
CA LEU A 207 24.55 11.94 -26.59
C LEU A 207 25.93 12.17 -25.97
N ASP A 208 26.03 12.19 -24.64
CA ASP A 208 27.30 12.28 -23.89
C ASP A 208 28.04 10.93 -23.85
N GLY A 209 27.51 9.88 -24.49
CA GLY A 209 28.16 8.57 -24.60
C GLY A 209 27.92 7.63 -23.42
N ALA A 210 26.92 7.90 -22.58
CA ALA A 210 26.58 7.01 -21.47
C ALA A 210 26.07 5.65 -21.99
N SER A 211 26.60 4.57 -21.44
CA SER A 211 26.10 3.22 -21.69
C SER A 211 24.75 2.99 -21.00
N ALA A 212 23.98 1.99 -21.47
CA ALA A 212 22.69 1.63 -20.85
C ALA A 212 22.81 1.27 -19.36
N ILE A 213 23.95 0.69 -18.93
CA ILE A 213 24.21 0.38 -17.54
C ILE A 213 24.47 1.65 -16.73
N GLN A 214 25.20 2.62 -17.29
CA GLN A 214 25.43 3.91 -16.65
C GLN A 214 24.12 4.70 -16.53
N GLU A 215 23.31 4.75 -17.59
CA GLU A 215 21.98 5.34 -17.57
C GLU A 215 21.09 4.71 -16.51
N PHE A 216 21.10 3.37 -16.40
CA PHE A 216 20.31 2.65 -15.40
C PHE A 216 20.70 3.05 -13.97
N TRP A 217 22.02 3.00 -13.63
CA TRP A 217 22.47 3.23 -12.27
C TRP A 217 22.50 4.69 -11.84
N TYR A 218 22.86 5.60 -12.75
CA TYR A 218 23.08 7.01 -12.40
C TYR A 218 21.88 7.91 -12.68
N ILE A 219 20.93 7.47 -13.52
CA ILE A 219 19.76 8.26 -13.89
C ILE A 219 18.49 7.55 -13.46
N THR A 220 18.26 6.33 -13.98
CA THR A 220 16.97 5.65 -13.79
C THR A 220 16.74 5.29 -12.33
N ILE A 221 17.69 4.64 -11.66
CA ILE A 221 17.56 4.23 -10.24
C ILE A 221 17.29 5.42 -9.32
N PRO A 222 18.08 6.52 -9.35
CA PRO A 222 17.79 7.70 -8.53
C PRO A 222 16.40 8.27 -8.77
N MET A 223 15.99 8.42 -10.02
CA MET A 223 14.69 9.02 -10.36
C MET A 223 13.48 8.17 -9.98
N ILE A 224 13.59 6.84 -9.97
CA ILE A 224 12.51 5.95 -9.52
C ILE A 224 12.64 5.56 -8.04
N PHE A 225 13.66 6.05 -7.35
CA PHE A 225 13.94 5.69 -5.95
C PHE A 225 12.75 5.98 -5.00
N PRO A 226 11.96 7.05 -5.14
CA PRO A 226 10.76 7.25 -4.35
C PRO A 226 9.75 6.10 -4.47
N THR A 227 9.63 5.50 -5.66
CA THR A 227 8.78 4.32 -5.88
C THR A 227 9.39 3.09 -5.21
N ILE A 228 10.70 2.85 -5.36
CA ILE A 228 11.43 1.76 -4.70
C ILE A 228 11.25 1.86 -3.18
N ARG A 229 11.48 3.03 -2.60
CA ARG A 229 11.29 3.31 -1.18
C ARG A 229 9.88 2.98 -0.72
N THR A 230 8.87 3.34 -1.50
CA THR A 230 7.47 3.05 -1.17
C THR A 230 7.23 1.55 -1.05
N PHE A 231 7.77 0.72 -1.96
CA PHE A 231 7.65 -0.74 -1.88
C PHE A 231 8.38 -1.33 -0.68
N ILE A 232 9.56 -0.82 -0.33
CA ILE A 232 10.30 -1.26 0.87
C ILE A 232 9.46 -1.00 2.12
N VAL A 233 8.91 0.20 2.26
CA VAL A 233 8.09 0.59 3.42
C VAL A 233 6.79 -0.21 3.47
N MET A 234 6.11 -0.39 2.34
CA MET A 234 4.89 -1.22 2.26
C MET A 234 5.16 -2.68 2.63
N GLY A 235 6.32 -3.21 2.26
CA GLY A 235 6.74 -4.54 2.67
C GLY A 235 6.89 -4.68 4.19
N ILE A 236 7.44 -3.66 4.87
CA ILE A 236 7.54 -3.64 6.34
C ILE A 236 6.15 -3.61 6.99
N VAL A 237 5.24 -2.80 6.48
CA VAL A 237 3.86 -2.73 7.00
C VAL A 237 3.15 -4.09 6.87
N ASN A 238 3.37 -4.81 5.79
CA ASN A 238 2.78 -6.12 5.52
C ASN A 238 3.55 -7.31 6.10
N LEU A 239 4.69 -7.08 6.77
CA LEU A 239 5.62 -8.12 7.20
C LEU A 239 4.94 -9.24 8.01
N PHE A 240 4.12 -8.88 8.98
CA PHE A 240 3.46 -9.82 9.89
C PHE A 240 2.01 -10.14 9.51
N VAL A 241 1.42 -9.41 8.57
CA VAL A 241 0.02 -9.60 8.15
C VAL A 241 -0.07 -10.47 6.90
N ASN A 242 1.02 -10.62 6.15
CA ASN A 242 1.05 -11.40 4.92
C ASN A 242 0.85 -12.90 5.21
N SER A 243 -0.25 -13.47 4.70
CA SER A 243 -0.56 -14.90 4.79
C SER A 243 0.17 -15.75 3.74
N ALA A 244 0.92 -15.12 2.81
CA ALA A 244 1.68 -15.77 1.74
C ALA A 244 0.87 -16.76 0.89
N ASN A 245 -0.45 -16.54 0.74
CA ASN A 245 -1.40 -17.44 0.06
C ASN A 245 -1.44 -18.88 0.64
N LEU A 246 -0.86 -19.12 1.82
CA LEU A 246 -0.71 -20.44 2.41
C LEU A 246 -2.06 -21.12 2.69
N PHE A 247 -3.10 -20.34 3.00
CA PHE A 247 -4.45 -20.86 3.16
C PHE A 247 -4.95 -21.54 1.86
N THR A 248 -4.67 -20.95 0.70
CA THR A 248 -5.02 -21.54 -0.59
C THR A 248 -4.14 -22.75 -0.93
N PHE A 249 -2.88 -22.77 -0.46
CA PHE A 249 -1.98 -23.91 -0.66
C PHE A 249 -2.32 -25.12 0.22
N TYR A 250 -2.59 -24.91 1.50
CA TYR A 250 -2.62 -25.96 2.52
C TYR A 250 -3.89 -25.95 3.39
N ASP A 251 -4.83 -25.05 3.09
CA ASP A 251 -6.01 -24.84 3.93
C ASP A 251 -5.58 -24.49 5.38
N MET A 252 -6.07 -25.18 6.39
CA MET A 252 -5.72 -24.98 7.80
C MET A 252 -4.46 -25.74 8.25
N TYR A 253 -3.89 -26.62 7.41
CA TYR A 253 -2.86 -27.59 7.80
C TYR A 253 -1.49 -27.31 7.16
N SER A 254 -1.08 -26.06 7.06
CA SER A 254 0.24 -25.74 6.51
C SER A 254 1.38 -26.17 7.43
N PRO A 255 2.45 -26.79 6.87
CA PRO A 255 3.69 -27.02 7.61
C PRO A 255 4.46 -25.73 7.90
N ILE A 256 4.17 -24.66 7.14
CA ILE A 256 4.78 -23.34 7.23
C ILE A 256 3.73 -22.40 7.83
N LYS A 257 4.03 -21.79 8.98
CA LYS A 257 3.05 -21.00 9.75
C LYS A 257 3.58 -19.59 10.04
N PRO A 258 3.76 -18.72 9.00
CA PRO A 258 4.05 -17.33 9.27
C PRO A 258 2.87 -16.69 10.03
N LEU A 259 3.14 -15.65 10.79
CA LEU A 259 2.18 -15.05 11.72
C LEU A 259 0.87 -14.63 11.03
N GLY A 260 0.93 -14.05 9.83
CA GLY A 260 -0.25 -13.64 9.07
C GLY A 260 -1.15 -14.82 8.64
N TYR A 261 -0.54 -15.93 8.23
CA TYR A 261 -1.29 -17.14 7.94
C TYR A 261 -1.92 -17.72 9.22
N TRP A 262 -1.13 -17.83 10.28
CA TRP A 262 -1.61 -18.33 11.56
C TRP A 262 -2.79 -17.50 12.09
N MET A 263 -2.72 -16.17 12.06
CA MET A 263 -3.84 -15.28 12.44
C MET A 263 -5.10 -15.54 11.59
N THR A 264 -4.94 -15.84 10.31
CA THR A 264 -6.07 -16.13 9.41
C THR A 264 -6.75 -17.43 9.80
N VAL A 265 -5.97 -18.48 10.07
CA VAL A 265 -6.47 -19.79 10.51
C VAL A 265 -7.14 -19.67 11.86
N GLU A 266 -6.53 -18.97 12.80
CA GLU A 266 -7.05 -18.77 14.15
C GLU A 266 -8.40 -18.04 14.16
N LYS A 267 -8.52 -16.98 13.38
CA LYS A 267 -9.77 -16.27 13.16
C LYS A 267 -10.88 -17.20 12.63
N LEU A 268 -10.55 -18.00 11.60
CA LEU A 268 -11.51 -18.91 11.01
C LEU A 268 -11.91 -20.02 11.99
N SER A 269 -10.97 -20.53 12.76
CA SER A 269 -11.22 -21.54 13.79
C SER A 269 -12.14 -21.00 14.91
N SER A 270 -11.90 -19.77 15.35
CA SER A 270 -12.74 -19.09 16.33
C SER A 270 -14.18 -18.89 15.81
N ASP A 271 -14.36 -18.57 14.54
CA ASP A 271 -15.67 -18.49 13.88
C ASP A 271 -16.39 -19.84 13.84
N LEU A 272 -15.68 -20.93 13.54
CA LEU A 272 -16.25 -22.27 13.48
C LEU A 272 -16.65 -22.78 14.86
N ILE A 273 -15.83 -22.56 15.88
CA ILE A 273 -16.15 -22.90 17.27
C ILE A 273 -17.40 -22.14 17.73
N SER A 274 -17.51 -20.86 17.45
CA SER A 274 -18.67 -20.04 17.82
C SER A 274 -19.97 -20.52 17.15
N ARG A 275 -19.87 -21.22 16.02
CA ARG A 275 -21.01 -21.84 15.30
C ARG A 275 -21.32 -23.27 15.74
N GLY A 276 -20.65 -23.79 16.78
CA GLY A 276 -20.95 -25.08 17.37
C GLY A 276 -20.29 -26.28 16.68
N SER A 277 -19.17 -26.11 16.00
CA SER A 277 -18.36 -27.19 15.43
C SER A 277 -17.38 -27.73 16.51
N PRO A 278 -17.63 -28.91 17.13
CA PRO A 278 -16.87 -29.37 18.31
C PRO A 278 -15.51 -30.02 17.99
N GLU A 279 -15.12 -30.13 16.72
CA GLU A 279 -13.95 -30.94 16.33
C GLU A 279 -12.60 -30.18 16.35
N LEU A 280 -12.59 -28.92 16.73
CA LEU A 280 -11.37 -28.11 16.74
C LEU A 280 -10.87 -27.96 18.18
N ASP A 281 -10.28 -29.02 18.74
CA ASP A 281 -9.56 -29.00 20.00
C ASP A 281 -8.14 -28.43 19.79
N PHE A 282 -8.08 -27.13 19.59
CA PHE A 282 -6.82 -26.38 19.56
C PHE A 282 -6.86 -25.32 20.67
N ASN A 283 -5.71 -25.01 21.20
CA ASN A 283 -5.47 -23.89 22.12
C ASN A 283 -5.65 -22.58 21.36
N HIS A 284 -6.90 -22.22 21.02
CA HIS A 284 -7.23 -21.10 20.16
C HIS A 284 -7.14 -19.77 20.92
N MET A 285 -6.60 -18.76 20.23
CA MET A 285 -6.74 -17.39 20.70
C MET A 285 -8.19 -16.91 20.54
N THR A 286 -8.66 -16.23 21.57
CA THR A 286 -9.94 -15.53 21.53
C THR A 286 -9.80 -14.25 20.66
N TYR A 287 -10.93 -13.70 20.18
CA TYR A 287 -10.93 -12.43 19.45
C TYR A 287 -10.25 -11.28 20.20
N PRO A 288 -10.43 -11.11 21.53
CA PRO A 288 -9.69 -10.14 22.32
C PRO A 288 -8.17 -10.32 22.25
N GLN A 289 -7.68 -11.56 22.36
CA GLN A 289 -6.25 -11.87 22.27
C GLN A 289 -5.69 -11.61 20.85
N LEU A 290 -6.45 -11.97 19.80
CA LEU A 290 -6.08 -11.64 18.41
C LEU A 290 -6.06 -10.13 18.18
N SER A 291 -6.97 -9.37 18.81
CA SER A 291 -6.96 -7.91 18.76
C SER A 291 -5.74 -7.33 19.47
N ALA A 292 -5.37 -7.85 20.64
CA ALA A 292 -4.15 -7.46 21.34
C ALA A 292 -2.90 -7.74 20.49
N LEU A 293 -2.84 -8.90 19.82
CA LEU A 293 -1.76 -9.22 18.88
C LEU A 293 -1.69 -8.20 17.72
N GLY A 294 -2.84 -7.85 17.13
CA GLY A 294 -2.91 -6.83 16.08
C GLY A 294 -2.42 -5.45 16.54
N VAL A 295 -2.74 -5.05 17.77
CA VAL A 295 -2.22 -3.82 18.37
C VAL A 295 -0.72 -3.87 18.57
N ILE A 296 -0.16 -4.97 19.10
CA ILE A 296 1.30 -5.17 19.27
C ILE A 296 2.00 -5.07 17.91
N ILE A 297 1.51 -5.78 16.89
CA ILE A 297 2.08 -5.74 15.54
C ILE A 297 2.08 -4.31 15.01
N THR A 298 0.98 -3.57 15.17
CA THR A 298 0.87 -2.19 14.70
C THR A 298 1.86 -1.28 15.43
N LEU A 299 1.95 -1.40 16.77
CA LEU A 299 2.90 -0.62 17.58
C LEU A 299 4.35 -0.92 17.26
N LEU A 300 4.67 -2.10 16.73
CA LEU A 300 6.01 -2.49 16.32
C LEU A 300 6.30 -2.06 14.89
N THR A 301 5.39 -2.32 13.94
CA THR A 301 5.64 -2.08 12.51
C THR A 301 5.56 -0.61 12.14
N LEU A 302 4.67 0.18 12.79
CA LEU A 302 4.49 1.60 12.48
C LEU A 302 5.75 2.44 12.76
N PRO A 303 6.39 2.40 13.95
CA PRO A 303 7.63 3.13 14.18
C PRO A 303 8.75 2.69 13.25
N ILE A 304 8.91 1.37 13.04
CA ILE A 304 9.95 0.82 12.15
C ILE A 304 9.75 1.35 10.72
N SER A 305 8.53 1.31 10.20
CA SER A 305 8.21 1.79 8.85
C SER A 305 8.50 3.29 8.70
N LEU A 306 8.14 4.11 9.71
CA LEU A 306 8.41 5.54 9.72
C LEU A 306 9.91 5.87 9.81
N ILE A 307 10.66 5.12 10.63
CA ILE A 307 12.12 5.28 10.74
C ILE A 307 12.78 4.91 9.43
N VAL A 308 12.46 3.74 8.86
CA VAL A 308 13.04 3.30 7.58
C VAL A 308 12.68 4.27 6.47
N ARG A 309 11.44 4.75 6.42
CA ARG A 309 11.04 5.78 5.47
C ARG A 309 11.90 7.05 5.59
N ARG A 310 12.08 7.58 6.79
CA ARG A 310 12.92 8.78 7.03
C ARG A 310 14.37 8.56 6.67
N VAL A 311 14.91 7.38 6.99
CA VAL A 311 16.29 7.01 6.64
C VAL A 311 16.47 6.99 5.13
N LEU A 312 15.55 6.31 4.41
CA LEU A 312 15.58 6.24 2.95
C LEU A 312 15.31 7.60 2.28
N GLU A 313 14.55 8.50 2.92
CA GLU A 313 14.35 9.89 2.45
C GLU A 313 15.61 10.74 2.63
N LYS A 314 16.34 10.53 3.72
CA LYS A 314 17.51 11.35 4.05
C LYS A 314 18.79 10.90 3.33
N TYR A 315 18.97 9.59 3.17
CA TYR A 315 20.22 9.01 2.65
C TYR A 315 20.06 8.35 1.28
N GLY A 316 18.85 8.24 0.78
CA GLY A 316 18.59 7.73 -0.56
C GLY A 316 18.96 8.72 -1.64
N PRO A 317 19.07 8.28 -2.91
CA PRO A 317 19.28 9.17 -4.04
C PRO A 317 18.16 10.23 -4.09
N SER A 318 18.56 11.50 -4.26
CA SER A 318 17.63 12.63 -4.45
C SER A 318 17.35 12.82 -5.93
N GLU A 319 16.19 13.42 -6.23
CA GLU A 319 15.83 13.83 -7.59
C GLU A 319 16.50 15.14 -8.02
N ASP A 320 17.27 15.80 -7.11
CA ASP A 320 17.93 17.10 -7.32
C ASP A 320 19.27 16.97 -8.06
#